data_362e0643a74639dd003a02717930102a
#
_entry.id   362e0643a74639dd003a02717930102a
#
_cell.length_a   1.000
_cell.length_b   1.000
_cell.length_c   1.000
_cell.angle_alpha   90.00
_cell.angle_beta   90.00
_cell.angle_gamma   90.00
#
_symmetry.space_group_name_H-M   'P 1'
#
loop_
_entity.id
_entity.type
_entity.pdbx_description
1 polymer ?
#
loop_
_entity_poly.entity_id
_entity_poly.type
_entity_poly.pdbx_seq_one_letter_code
_entity_poly.pdbx_strand_id
1 'polypeptide(L)'
;MLHNVVVNLKNSSVLYGYYRTDSDSQDPSAVPTDLPVSMTIEPQDGGPEVTFRLEDAKAVFFVNTFTGSPTQQDVRFFDSLSIQPFLWVRLAFQDGEIMEGRVANDIALLTKNAFQLFPVDELTNNRSLFVPKTSLSSFQIIGLLEAQAAQREVA
;
A
#
# COMPACT_ATOMS: atom_id res chain seq x y z
N MET A 1 11.56 -12.17 -5.62
CA MET A 1 10.60 -11.48 -6.51
C MET A 1 10.82 -9.99 -6.47
N LEU A 2 10.71 -9.31 -7.60
CA LEU A 2 10.87 -7.86 -7.68
C LEU A 2 9.51 -7.19 -7.77
N HIS A 3 9.34 -6.14 -6.98
CA HIS A 3 8.13 -5.32 -6.99
C HIS A 3 8.48 -3.90 -7.44
N ASN A 4 7.66 -3.33 -8.29
CA ASN A 4 7.79 -1.93 -8.66
C ASN A 4 7.28 -1.09 -7.48
N VAL A 5 8.11 -0.19 -6.98
CA VAL A 5 7.77 0.63 -5.83
C VAL A 5 8.07 2.10 -6.10
N VAL A 6 7.24 2.95 -5.52
CA VAL A 6 7.48 4.39 -5.46
C VAL A 6 7.47 4.76 -3.98
N VAL A 7 8.58 5.28 -3.50
CA VAL A 7 8.73 5.64 -2.09
C VAL A 7 8.72 7.15 -1.97
N ASN A 8 7.74 7.66 -1.24
CA ASN A 8 7.72 9.07 -0.86
C ASN A 8 8.37 9.19 0.50
N LEU A 9 9.46 9.91 0.56
CA LEU A 9 10.17 10.16 1.81
C LEU A 9 9.65 11.43 2.49
N LYS A 10 9.81 11.50 3.79
CA LYS A 10 9.33 12.65 4.58
C LYS A 10 10.02 13.96 4.19
N ASN A 11 11.21 13.88 3.60
CA ASN A 11 11.95 15.05 3.13
C ASN A 11 11.49 15.53 1.74
N SER A 12 10.38 15.01 1.25
CA SER A 12 9.79 15.31 -0.06
C SER A 12 10.53 14.69 -1.25
N SER A 13 11.53 13.86 -1.01
CA SER A 13 12.17 13.08 -2.07
C SER A 13 11.28 11.93 -2.50
N VAL A 14 11.33 11.60 -3.78
CA VAL A 14 10.59 10.46 -4.34
C VAL A 14 11.60 9.51 -4.99
N LEU A 15 11.50 8.25 -4.64
CA LEU A 15 12.40 7.20 -5.12
C LEU A 15 11.59 6.20 -5.93
N TYR A 16 11.98 6.01 -7.20
CA TYR A 16 11.38 5.02 -8.09
C TYR A 16 12.35 3.86 -8.24
N GLY A 17 11.87 2.66 -8.01
CA GLY A 17 12.78 1.51 -8.11
C GLY A 17 12.10 0.19 -7.86
N TYR A 18 12.92 -0.81 -7.54
CA TYR A 18 12.48 -2.18 -7.35
C TYR A 18 12.80 -2.62 -5.93
N TYR A 19 11.83 -3.24 -5.29
CA TYR A 19 12.00 -3.86 -3.99
C TYR A 19 12.01 -5.38 -4.17
N ARG A 20 13.08 -6.01 -3.71
CA ARG A 20 13.26 -7.46 -3.82
C ARG A 20 12.79 -8.13 -2.54
N THR A 21 11.93 -9.12 -2.68
CA THR A 21 11.49 -9.96 -1.57
C THR A 21 12.00 -11.38 -1.77
N ASP A 22 12.21 -12.07 -0.65
CA ASP A 22 12.61 -13.48 -0.65
C ASP A 22 11.41 -14.41 -0.69
N SER A 23 10.24 -13.88 -0.97
CA SER A 23 9.01 -14.66 -1.01
C SER A 23 9.05 -15.68 -2.14
N ASP A 24 8.80 -16.92 -1.80
CA ASP A 24 8.62 -17.99 -2.77
C ASP A 24 7.23 -17.98 -3.41
N SER A 25 6.46 -16.93 -3.16
CA SER A 25 5.15 -16.78 -3.76
C SER A 25 5.29 -16.79 -5.28
N GLN A 26 4.61 -17.72 -5.91
CA GLN A 26 4.59 -17.80 -7.36
C GLN A 26 3.57 -16.83 -7.98
N ASP A 27 2.84 -16.12 -7.14
CA ASP A 27 1.86 -15.15 -7.60
C ASP A 27 2.53 -13.80 -7.84
N PRO A 28 2.71 -13.39 -9.10
CA PRO A 28 3.37 -12.12 -9.39
C PRO A 28 2.57 -10.90 -8.96
N SER A 29 1.29 -11.07 -8.62
CA SER A 29 0.46 -9.98 -8.14
C SER A 29 0.52 -9.83 -6.61
N ALA A 30 1.11 -10.80 -5.91
CA ALA A 30 1.19 -10.77 -4.47
C ALA A 30 2.12 -9.66 -4.01
N VAL A 31 1.61 -8.76 -3.17
CA VAL A 31 2.43 -7.76 -2.51
C VAL A 31 2.75 -8.22 -1.10
N PRO A 32 3.87 -7.79 -0.53
CA PRO A 32 4.19 -8.14 0.85
C PRO A 32 3.07 -7.68 1.80
N THR A 33 2.81 -8.47 2.82
CA THR A 33 1.83 -8.10 3.84
C THR A 33 2.46 -7.33 4.99
N ASP A 34 3.77 -7.26 5.03
CA ASP A 34 4.53 -6.52 6.03
C ASP A 34 5.85 -6.05 5.42
N LEU A 35 6.41 -4.98 5.98
CA LEU A 35 7.69 -4.45 5.54
C LEU A 35 8.67 -4.40 6.71
N PRO A 36 9.97 -4.59 6.43
CA PRO A 36 10.99 -4.52 7.46
C PRO A 36 11.22 -3.08 7.92
N VAL A 37 11.94 -2.93 9.03
CA VAL A 37 12.30 -1.63 9.59
C VAL A 37 13.15 -0.81 8.61
N SER A 38 14.01 -1.48 7.85
CA SER A 38 14.83 -0.83 6.81
C SER A 38 14.61 -1.53 5.48
N MET A 39 14.49 -0.74 4.43
CA MET A 39 14.29 -1.24 3.08
C MET A 39 15.42 -0.80 2.18
N THR A 40 15.80 -1.67 1.26
CA THR A 40 16.78 -1.36 0.20
C THR A 40 16.08 -1.41 -1.14
N ILE A 41 16.21 -0.36 -1.90
CA ILE A 41 15.57 -0.19 -3.22
C ILE A 41 16.66 -0.13 -4.27
N GLU A 42 16.46 -0.88 -5.35
CA GLU A 42 17.28 -0.79 -6.56
C GLU A 42 16.68 0.30 -7.44
N PRO A 43 17.35 1.46 -7.61
CA PRO A 43 16.75 2.55 -8.38
C PRO A 43 16.44 2.16 -9.82
N GLN A 44 15.35 2.69 -10.34
CA GLN A 44 14.93 2.43 -11.72
C GLN A 44 15.97 2.88 -12.74
N ASP A 45 16.71 3.94 -12.44
CA ASP A 45 17.70 4.52 -13.35
C ASP A 45 19.02 3.73 -13.37
N GLY A 46 19.14 2.67 -12.59
CA GLY A 46 20.35 1.86 -12.52
C GLY A 46 21.43 2.40 -11.61
N GLY A 47 21.13 3.43 -10.82
CA GLY A 47 22.05 3.97 -9.84
C GLY A 47 22.31 3.01 -8.68
N PRO A 48 23.14 3.43 -7.72
CA PRO A 48 23.47 2.59 -6.56
C PRO A 48 22.22 2.35 -5.70
N GLU A 49 22.18 1.21 -5.04
CA GLU A 49 21.09 0.88 -4.13
C GLU A 49 20.94 1.94 -3.04
N VAL A 50 19.70 2.20 -2.68
CA VAL A 50 19.34 3.17 -1.63
C VAL A 50 18.69 2.42 -0.49
N THR A 51 19.22 2.57 0.70
CA THR A 51 18.65 2.02 1.93
C THR A 51 18.06 3.14 2.76
N PHE A 52 16.85 2.95 3.25
CA PHE A 52 16.18 3.93 4.10
C PHE A 52 15.42 3.20 5.20
N ARG A 53 15.15 3.92 6.28
CA ARG A 53 14.31 3.38 7.36
C ARG A 53 12.85 3.64 7.02
N LEU A 54 12.01 2.64 7.29
CA LEU A 54 10.58 2.76 6.99
C LEU A 54 9.97 3.99 7.67
N GLU A 55 10.41 4.31 8.87
CA GLU A 55 9.92 5.49 9.60
C GLU A 55 10.25 6.82 8.92
N ASP A 56 11.23 6.85 8.01
CA ASP A 56 11.59 8.05 7.25
C ASP A 56 10.76 8.20 5.98
N ALA A 57 9.93 7.23 5.67
CA ALA A 57 9.04 7.28 4.54
C ALA A 57 7.68 7.84 4.95
N LYS A 58 7.10 8.64 4.07
CA LYS A 58 5.70 9.04 4.18
C LYS A 58 4.81 7.86 3.80
N ALA A 59 5.11 7.22 2.69
CA ALA A 59 4.40 6.04 2.21
C ALA A 59 5.25 5.29 1.18
N VAL A 60 5.02 3.97 1.09
CA VAL A 60 5.65 3.10 0.11
C VAL A 60 4.55 2.54 -0.78
N PHE A 61 4.55 2.92 -2.05
CA PHE A 61 3.52 2.53 -3.01
C PHE A 61 4.01 1.33 -3.82
N PHE A 62 3.22 0.28 -3.85
CA PHE A 62 3.42 -0.84 -4.78
C PHE A 62 2.59 -0.55 -6.01
N VAL A 63 3.26 -0.36 -7.14
CA VAL A 63 2.62 0.11 -8.37
C VAL A 63 2.73 -0.93 -9.47
N ASN A 64 1.82 -0.85 -10.43
CA ASN A 64 1.89 -1.75 -11.60
C ASN A 64 2.96 -1.28 -12.57
N THR A 65 3.03 0.02 -12.82
CA THR A 65 4.02 0.63 -13.71
C THR A 65 4.48 1.95 -13.10
N PHE A 66 5.66 2.41 -13.56
CA PHE A 66 6.16 3.73 -13.12
C PHE A 66 5.54 4.88 -13.87
N THR A 67 4.81 4.61 -14.95
CA THR A 67 4.19 5.66 -15.77
C THR A 67 2.88 6.19 -15.17
N GLY A 68 2.33 5.48 -14.17
CA GLY A 68 1.09 5.89 -13.54
C GLY A 68 -0.16 5.62 -14.35
N SER A 69 -0.06 4.85 -15.43
CA SER A 69 -1.24 4.51 -16.23
C SER A 69 -2.15 3.56 -15.47
N PRO A 70 -3.46 3.84 -15.40
CA PRO A 70 -4.40 2.91 -14.80
C PRO A 70 -4.46 1.60 -15.60
N THR A 71 -4.62 0.49 -14.90
CA THR A 71 -4.73 -0.81 -15.54
C THR A 71 -5.93 -1.55 -14.97
N GLN A 72 -6.46 -2.47 -15.75
CA GLN A 72 -7.61 -3.28 -15.32
C GLN A 72 -7.21 -4.38 -14.35
N GLN A 73 -5.95 -4.66 -14.19
CA GLN A 73 -5.50 -5.65 -13.24
C GLN A 73 -5.86 -5.27 -11.81
N ASP A 74 -6.02 -3.99 -11.53
CA ASP A 74 -6.38 -3.53 -10.20
C ASP A 74 -7.73 -4.08 -9.74
N VAL A 75 -8.66 -4.24 -10.68
CA VAL A 75 -9.99 -4.78 -10.37
C VAL A 75 -9.88 -6.21 -9.85
N ARG A 76 -9.05 -7.03 -10.48
CA ARG A 76 -8.86 -8.42 -10.05
C ARG A 76 -8.23 -8.50 -8.67
N PHE A 77 -7.36 -7.57 -8.37
CA PHE A 77 -6.73 -7.52 -7.06
C PHE A 77 -7.77 -7.33 -5.96
N PHE A 78 -8.72 -6.42 -6.17
CA PHE A 78 -9.78 -6.21 -5.20
C PHE A 78 -10.68 -7.42 -5.06
N ASP A 79 -10.98 -8.11 -6.14
CA ASP A 79 -11.81 -9.30 -6.09
C ASP A 79 -11.19 -10.36 -5.21
N SER A 80 -9.89 -10.55 -5.27
CA SER A 80 -9.21 -11.54 -4.45
C SER A 80 -9.20 -11.20 -2.97
N LEU A 81 -9.38 -9.92 -2.63
CA LEU A 81 -9.39 -9.45 -1.24
C LEU A 81 -10.79 -9.33 -0.66
N SER A 82 -11.83 -9.57 -1.46
CA SER A 82 -13.21 -9.34 -1.05
C SER A 82 -13.70 -10.29 0.01
N ILE A 83 -12.96 -11.34 0.32
CA ILE A 83 -13.35 -12.32 1.34
C ILE A 83 -13.05 -11.87 2.77
N GLN A 84 -12.33 -10.75 2.93
CA GLN A 84 -11.97 -10.26 4.26
C GLN A 84 -12.72 -8.95 4.56
N PRO A 85 -13.13 -8.74 5.81
CA PRO A 85 -13.72 -7.46 6.19
C PRO A 85 -12.67 -6.36 6.15
N PHE A 86 -13.11 -5.19 5.73
CA PHE A 86 -12.27 -4.02 5.63
C PHE A 86 -12.84 -2.86 6.42
N LEU A 87 -11.96 -2.00 6.89
CA LEU A 87 -12.31 -0.71 7.43
C LEU A 87 -12.07 0.34 6.36
N TRP A 88 -13.03 1.22 6.16
CA TRP A 88 -12.83 2.41 5.34
C TRP A 88 -12.24 3.48 6.23
N VAL A 89 -11.09 4.01 5.84
CA VAL A 89 -10.35 4.95 6.67
C VAL A 89 -10.02 6.22 5.91
N ARG A 90 -9.88 7.30 6.67
CA ARG A 90 -9.37 8.57 6.17
C ARG A 90 -8.11 8.91 6.93
N LEU A 91 -7.05 9.17 6.19
CA LEU A 91 -5.74 9.50 6.74
C LEU A 91 -5.44 10.96 6.47
N ALA A 92 -4.91 11.65 7.47
CA ALA A 92 -4.29 12.96 7.27
C ALA A 92 -2.80 12.80 7.54
N PHE A 93 -1.98 13.13 6.56
CA PHE A 93 -0.53 13.09 6.70
C PHE A 93 -0.03 14.37 7.34
N GLN A 94 1.16 14.32 7.91
CA GLN A 94 1.73 15.50 8.58
C GLN A 94 2.01 16.66 7.62
N ASP A 95 2.14 16.38 6.33
CA ASP A 95 2.30 17.41 5.31
C ASP A 95 0.96 18.01 4.85
N GLY A 96 -0.16 17.56 5.40
CA GLY A 96 -1.49 18.07 5.07
C GLY A 96 -2.24 17.29 4.02
N GLU A 97 -1.64 16.31 3.38
CA GLU A 97 -2.34 15.50 2.40
C GLU A 97 -3.40 14.62 3.07
N ILE A 98 -4.54 14.46 2.41
CA ILE A 98 -5.63 13.61 2.88
C ILE A 98 -5.78 12.45 1.89
N MET A 99 -5.94 11.25 2.42
CA MET A 99 -6.11 10.06 1.61
C MET A 99 -7.17 9.16 2.24
N GLU A 100 -7.99 8.53 1.41
CA GLU A 100 -8.95 7.54 1.85
C GLU A 100 -8.64 6.20 1.22
N GLY A 101 -8.94 5.15 1.95
CA GLY A 101 -8.73 3.80 1.45
C GLY A 101 -9.30 2.77 2.40
N ARG A 102 -8.99 1.52 2.10
CA ARG A 102 -9.45 0.38 2.88
C ARG A 102 -8.25 -0.28 3.55
N VAL A 103 -8.42 -0.66 4.80
CA VAL A 103 -7.42 -1.44 5.54
C VAL A 103 -8.10 -2.70 6.07
N ALA A 104 -7.35 -3.79 6.15
CA ALA A 104 -7.90 -5.02 6.73
C ALA A 104 -8.25 -4.80 8.20
N ASN A 105 -9.41 -5.31 8.61
CA ASN A 105 -9.81 -5.29 10.02
C ASN A 105 -9.08 -6.41 10.75
N ASP A 106 -7.84 -6.13 11.14
CA ASP A 106 -6.89 -7.10 11.66
C ASP A 106 -6.16 -6.48 12.84
N ILE A 107 -5.78 -7.31 13.80
CA ILE A 107 -5.01 -6.88 14.97
C ILE A 107 -3.68 -6.21 14.58
N ALA A 108 -3.12 -6.56 13.41
CA ALA A 108 -1.89 -5.95 12.93
C ALA A 108 -2.01 -4.44 12.77
N LEU A 109 -3.21 -3.93 12.51
CA LEU A 109 -3.45 -2.49 12.44
C LEU A 109 -3.08 -1.80 13.74
N LEU A 110 -3.27 -2.48 14.88
CA LEU A 110 -2.96 -1.93 16.19
C LEU A 110 -1.53 -2.22 16.65
N THR A 111 -0.95 -3.31 16.20
CA THR A 111 0.32 -3.80 16.74
C THR A 111 1.53 -3.47 15.88
N LYS A 112 1.34 -3.18 14.60
CA LYS A 112 2.44 -2.85 13.68
C LYS A 112 2.64 -1.36 13.58
N ASN A 113 3.87 -0.95 13.25
CA ASN A 113 4.22 0.47 13.11
C ASN A 113 3.82 1.04 11.75
N ALA A 114 3.51 0.18 10.81
CA ALA A 114 3.01 0.56 9.49
C ALA A 114 1.88 -0.38 9.12
N PHE A 115 0.98 0.09 8.27
CA PHE A 115 -0.15 -0.72 7.81
C PHE A 115 -0.30 -0.61 6.31
N GLN A 116 -0.95 -1.62 5.73
CA GLN A 116 -1.21 -1.69 4.31
C GLN A 116 -2.57 -1.05 4.01
N LEU A 117 -2.58 -0.13 3.07
CA LEU A 117 -3.78 0.56 2.61
C LEU A 117 -4.05 0.17 1.16
N PHE A 118 -5.32 -0.09 0.86
CA PHE A 118 -5.78 -0.34 -0.50
C PHE A 118 -6.56 0.88 -0.97
N PRO A 119 -6.13 1.52 -2.09
CA PRO A 119 -6.80 2.73 -2.57
C PRO A 119 -8.27 2.47 -2.91
N VAL A 120 -9.10 3.49 -2.74
CA VAL A 120 -10.52 3.39 -3.10
C VAL A 120 -10.75 3.47 -4.59
N ASP A 121 -9.86 4.08 -5.34
CA ASP A 121 -9.98 4.23 -6.78
C ASP A 121 -9.44 2.98 -7.48
N GLU A 122 -10.35 2.19 -8.03
CA GLU A 122 -10.02 0.94 -8.69
C GLU A 122 -9.23 1.14 -9.99
N LEU A 123 -9.26 2.34 -10.54
CA LEU A 123 -8.52 2.66 -11.75
C LEU A 123 -7.12 3.17 -11.48
N THR A 124 -6.72 3.25 -10.23
CA THR A 124 -5.38 3.71 -9.87
C THR A 124 -4.31 2.71 -10.28
N ASN A 125 -3.14 3.22 -10.59
CA ASN A 125 -1.95 2.42 -10.83
C ASN A 125 -1.43 1.74 -9.56
N ASN A 126 -1.83 2.22 -8.39
CA ASN A 126 -1.36 1.72 -7.11
C ASN A 126 -2.09 0.42 -6.76
N ARG A 127 -1.31 -0.65 -6.53
CA ARG A 127 -1.86 -1.93 -6.06
C ARG A 127 -2.16 -1.86 -4.57
N SER A 128 -1.25 -1.31 -3.81
CA SER A 128 -1.41 -1.03 -2.40
C SER A 128 -0.30 -0.10 -1.97
N LEU A 129 -0.43 0.43 -0.77
CA LEU A 129 0.66 1.20 -0.18
C LEU A 129 0.79 0.87 1.29
N PHE A 130 2.02 1.00 1.79
CA PHE A 130 2.30 0.90 3.22
C PHE A 130 2.48 2.29 3.77
N VAL A 131 1.80 2.55 4.89
CA VAL A 131 1.82 3.86 5.54
C VAL A 131 2.42 3.69 6.92
N PRO A 132 3.61 4.22 7.17
CA PRO A 132 4.15 4.29 8.52
C PRO A 132 3.27 5.20 9.38
N LYS A 133 2.90 4.75 10.57
CA LYS A 133 2.04 5.53 11.44
C LYS A 133 2.65 6.87 11.83
N THR A 134 3.98 6.93 11.84
CA THR A 134 4.70 8.18 12.16
C THR A 134 4.52 9.27 11.11
N SER A 135 4.03 8.94 9.92
CA SER A 135 3.77 9.93 8.87
C SER A 135 2.41 10.59 8.99
N LEU A 136 1.57 10.12 9.90
CA LEU A 136 0.19 10.58 10.02
C LEU A 136 0.03 11.61 11.13
N SER A 137 -0.84 12.60 10.88
CA SER A 137 -1.36 13.49 11.93
C SER A 137 -2.70 12.99 12.46
N SER A 138 -3.47 12.25 11.64
CA SER A 138 -4.70 11.64 12.11
C SER A 138 -5.05 10.40 11.31
N PHE A 139 -5.80 9.51 11.95
CA PHE A 139 -6.33 8.29 11.39
C PHE A 139 -7.79 8.17 11.85
N GLN A 140 -8.72 8.13 10.90
CA GLN A 140 -10.14 8.04 11.21
C GLN A 140 -10.74 6.82 10.53
N ILE A 141 -11.50 6.04 11.29
CA ILE A 141 -12.31 4.96 10.74
C ILE A 141 -13.67 5.58 10.42
N ILE A 142 -14.03 5.58 9.13
CA ILE A 142 -15.27 6.21 8.69
C ILE A 142 -16.33 5.20 8.29
N GLY A 143 -16.00 3.92 8.24
CA GLY A 143 -16.97 2.90 7.94
C GLY A 143 -16.41 1.50 8.07
N LEU A 144 -17.31 0.53 8.09
CA LEU A 144 -16.97 -0.88 8.06
C LEU A 144 -17.50 -1.47 6.77
N LEU A 145 -16.62 -2.08 6.00
CA LEU A 145 -16.97 -2.74 4.75
C LEU A 145 -16.86 -4.25 4.97
N GLU A 146 -17.99 -4.93 4.86
CA GLU A 146 -18.03 -6.38 4.99
C GLU A 146 -17.92 -7.02 3.62
N ALA A 147 -17.14 -8.09 3.52
CA ALA A 147 -16.99 -8.84 2.29
C ALA A 147 -18.32 -9.36 1.76
N GLN A 148 -19.26 -9.63 2.67
CA GLN A 148 -20.54 -10.21 2.32
C GLN A 148 -21.56 -9.19 1.86
N ALA A 149 -21.24 -7.91 1.87
CA ALA A 149 -22.17 -6.88 1.43
C ALA A 149 -22.61 -7.11 -0.02
N ALA A 150 -21.69 -7.52 -0.87
CA ALA A 150 -22.02 -7.82 -2.27
C ALA A 150 -22.94 -9.03 -2.40
N GLN A 151 -22.88 -9.98 -1.48
CA GLN A 151 -23.69 -11.19 -1.54
C GLN A 151 -25.14 -10.92 -1.18
N ARG A 152 -25.41 -9.93 -0.35
CA ARG A 152 -26.77 -9.61 0.03
C ARG A 152 -27.58 -9.03 -1.09
N GLU A 153 -26.96 -8.51 -2.09
CA GLU A 153 -27.63 -7.97 -3.26
C GLU A 153 -28.26 -9.05 -4.13
N VAL A 154 -27.81 -10.26 -3.94
CA VAL A 154 -28.32 -11.41 -4.70
C VAL A 154 -29.66 -11.89 -4.15
N ALA A 155 -29.93 -11.61 -2.93
CA ALA A 155 -31.16 -12.10 -2.26
C ALA A 155 -32.43 -11.38 -2.71
#